data_dcbc9f867aefe4881198f65ef713cac6
#
_entry.id   dcbc9f867aefe4881198f65ef713cac6
#
_cell.length_a   1.000
_cell.length_b   1.000
_cell.length_c   1.000
_cell.angle_alpha   90.00
_cell.angle_beta   90.00
_cell.angle_gamma   90.00
#
_symmetry.space_group_name_H-M   'P 1'
#
loop_
_entity.id
_entity.type
_entity.pdbx_description
1 polymer ?
#
loop_
_entity_poly.entity_id
_entity_poly.type
_entity_poly.pdbx_seq_one_letter_code
_entity_poly.pdbx_strand_id
1 'polypeptide(L)'
;MKDNLKLTNKSEELQFTDLEKQFGFMGKEPYATIRRDNFYLTASAVDKLNLTNHSHCHLSLIGDAEEAERLYIRPNNDEATSRSNFLIIKGRDNGRSGAMISGTRSVLRAIPRLQAVLQLERKDRKIILQKCEKTNYHFVPLSPGFEHSIEDLANVPEHKAIYKICYNGHVQNIGETNNLARRLKEKKAEGVPIHTIYYSIMNEQSDDRRKYWETYHLEKYKKAHGAYPPYNHQAGRRTDN
;
A
#
# COMPACT_ATOMS: atom_id res chain seq x y z
N MET A 1 35.02 49.51 -21.43
CA MET A 1 34.38 48.78 -22.51
C MET A 1 34.67 47.31 -22.35
N LYS A 2 33.67 46.49 -22.28
CA LYS A 2 33.66 45.02 -22.07
C LYS A 2 33.75 44.57 -20.63
N ASP A 3 32.68 44.84 -19.90
CA ASP A 3 32.26 44.00 -18.77
C ASP A 3 30.86 43.52 -19.09
N ASN A 4 30.81 42.40 -19.76
CA ASN A 4 29.60 41.63 -19.95
C ASN A 4 29.90 40.16 -19.82
N LEU A 5 28.99 39.45 -19.19
CA LEU A 5 28.87 38.01 -19.17
C LEU A 5 29.68 37.21 -18.16
N LYS A 6 29.31 37.30 -16.89
CA LYS A 6 29.55 36.19 -15.94
C LYS A 6 28.46 36.02 -14.87
N LEU A 7 27.23 36.44 -15.16
CA LEU A 7 26.11 36.34 -14.18
C LEU A 7 25.05 35.28 -14.51
N THR A 8 25.14 34.63 -15.66
CA THR A 8 24.10 33.70 -16.09
C THR A 8 24.32 32.21 -15.69
N ASN A 9 25.54 31.82 -15.33
CA ASN A 9 25.81 30.41 -15.07
C ASN A 9 25.58 29.95 -13.62
N LYS A 10 25.48 30.84 -12.65
CA LYS A 10 25.28 30.46 -11.24
C LYS A 10 23.82 30.14 -10.91
N SER A 11 22.85 30.73 -11.58
CA SER A 11 21.44 30.49 -11.32
C SER A 11 20.96 29.16 -11.96
N GLU A 12 21.52 28.80 -13.11
CA GLU A 12 21.18 27.56 -13.79
C GLU A 12 21.73 26.32 -13.05
N GLU A 13 22.95 26.38 -12.53
CA GLU A 13 23.52 25.31 -11.70
C GLU A 13 22.74 25.08 -10.40
N LEU A 14 22.26 26.13 -9.73
CA LEU A 14 21.47 26.00 -8.50
C LEU A 14 20.08 25.41 -8.77
N GLN A 15 19.44 25.75 -9.87
CA GLN A 15 18.15 25.17 -10.28
C GLN A 15 18.30 23.68 -10.63
N PHE A 16 19.39 23.30 -11.28
CA PHE A 16 19.67 21.89 -11.62
C PHE A 16 19.89 21.04 -10.37
N THR A 17 20.56 21.57 -9.35
CA THR A 17 20.79 20.88 -8.07
C THR A 17 19.49 20.66 -7.31
N ASP A 18 18.55 21.61 -7.35
CA ASP A 18 17.24 21.47 -6.71
C ASP A 18 16.33 20.47 -7.43
N LEU A 19 16.40 20.38 -8.76
CA LEU A 19 15.70 19.35 -9.54
C LEU A 19 16.23 17.95 -9.24
N GLU A 20 17.52 17.73 -9.12
CA GLU A 20 18.10 16.45 -8.73
C GLU A 20 17.67 16.03 -7.32
N LYS A 21 17.62 16.96 -6.36
CA LYS A 21 17.10 16.68 -5.01
C LYS A 21 15.62 16.32 -5.02
N GLN A 22 14.81 16.95 -5.84
CA GLN A 22 13.39 16.61 -5.98
C GLN A 22 13.18 15.24 -6.61
N PHE A 23 13.94 14.88 -7.66
CA PHE A 23 13.87 13.55 -8.25
C PHE A 23 14.44 12.46 -7.33
N GLY A 24 15.47 12.75 -6.54
CA GLY A 24 16.01 11.82 -5.53
C GLY A 24 15.03 11.53 -4.38
N PHE A 25 14.07 12.41 -4.12
CA PHE A 25 13.04 12.21 -3.09
C PHE A 25 11.93 11.24 -3.52
N MET A 26 11.63 11.15 -4.82
CA MET A 26 10.57 10.27 -5.36
C MET A 26 10.92 8.78 -5.36
N GLY A 27 12.17 8.40 -5.07
CA GLY A 27 12.69 7.03 -5.14
C GLY A 27 12.97 6.32 -3.82
N LYS A 28 12.72 6.96 -2.66
CA LYS A 28 13.13 6.37 -1.35
C LYS A 28 12.23 5.25 -0.87
N GLU A 29 10.93 5.28 -1.19
CA GLU A 29 10.02 4.24 -0.75
C GLU A 29 9.88 3.12 -1.78
N PRO A 30 9.94 1.86 -1.32
CA PRO A 30 9.79 0.70 -2.18
C PRO A 30 8.31 0.44 -2.44
N TYR A 31 7.78 0.85 -3.56
CA TYR A 31 6.40 0.53 -3.90
C TYR A 31 6.24 -0.10 -5.27
N ALA A 32 5.17 -0.87 -5.41
CA ALA A 32 4.64 -1.37 -6.66
C ALA A 32 3.45 -0.51 -7.10
N THR A 33 3.40 -0.15 -8.39
CA THR A 33 2.20 0.41 -9.01
C THR A 33 1.51 -0.68 -9.81
N ILE A 34 0.26 -0.99 -9.46
CA ILE A 34 -0.53 -2.00 -10.16
C ILE A 34 -1.04 -1.39 -11.46
N ARG A 35 -0.75 -2.06 -12.59
CA ARG A 35 -1.19 -1.70 -13.92
C ARG A 35 -1.95 -2.86 -14.55
N ARG A 36 -2.63 -2.61 -15.67
CA ARG A 36 -3.51 -3.60 -16.31
C ARG A 36 -2.85 -4.94 -16.63
N ASP A 37 -1.59 -4.92 -17.05
CA ASP A 37 -0.88 -6.12 -17.53
C ASP A 37 0.48 -6.32 -16.85
N ASN A 38 0.84 -5.44 -15.88
CA ASN A 38 2.15 -5.49 -15.23
C ASN A 38 2.13 -4.80 -13.85
N PHE A 39 3.14 -5.11 -13.04
CA PHE A 39 3.49 -4.36 -11.85
C PHE A 39 4.73 -3.52 -12.14
N TYR A 40 4.64 -2.22 -11.96
CA TYR A 40 5.79 -1.34 -12.01
C TYR A 40 6.38 -1.19 -10.62
N LEU A 41 7.68 -1.47 -10.48
CA LEU A 41 8.45 -1.36 -9.24
C LEU A 41 9.33 -0.11 -9.30
N THR A 42 9.39 0.65 -8.20
CA THR A 42 10.37 1.75 -8.07
C THR A 42 11.79 1.22 -7.99
N ALA A 43 12.80 2.08 -8.23
CA ALA A 43 14.20 1.72 -8.06
C ALA A 43 14.47 1.19 -6.64
N SER A 44 13.95 1.85 -5.61
CA SER A 44 14.06 1.39 -4.23
C SER A 44 13.42 0.01 -3.99
N ALA A 45 12.33 -0.32 -4.70
CA ALA A 45 11.72 -1.64 -4.64
C ALA A 45 12.60 -2.71 -5.33
N VAL A 46 13.22 -2.37 -6.46
CA VAL A 46 14.16 -3.23 -7.18
C VAL A 46 15.36 -3.57 -6.29
N ASP A 47 15.92 -2.57 -5.60
CA ASP A 47 17.05 -2.75 -4.69
C ASP A 47 16.67 -3.62 -3.48
N LYS A 48 15.55 -3.30 -2.81
CA LYS A 48 15.08 -4.06 -1.64
C LYS A 48 14.72 -5.51 -1.96
N LEU A 49 14.19 -5.75 -3.16
CA LEU A 49 13.89 -7.10 -3.66
C LEU A 49 15.11 -7.81 -4.20
N ASN A 50 16.27 -7.15 -4.27
CA ASN A 50 17.50 -7.65 -4.90
C ASN A 50 17.26 -8.15 -6.35
N LEU A 51 16.41 -7.43 -7.10
CA LEU A 51 16.06 -7.82 -8.47
C LEU A 51 17.09 -7.38 -9.53
N THR A 52 18.11 -6.61 -9.14
CA THR A 52 19.10 -6.07 -10.08
C THR A 52 19.80 -7.15 -10.90
N ASN A 53 20.06 -8.31 -10.30
CA ASN A 53 20.75 -9.43 -10.93
C ASN A 53 19.83 -10.55 -11.40
N HIS A 54 18.50 -10.36 -11.31
CA HIS A 54 17.52 -11.37 -11.68
C HIS A 54 16.77 -10.95 -12.96
N SER A 55 16.49 -11.92 -13.81
CA SER A 55 15.67 -11.72 -15.02
C SER A 55 14.21 -12.12 -14.80
N HIS A 56 13.96 -12.93 -13.79
CA HIS A 56 12.63 -13.47 -13.48
C HIS A 56 12.32 -13.38 -11.98
N CYS A 57 11.04 -13.46 -11.66
CA CYS A 57 10.54 -13.64 -10.29
C CYS A 57 9.35 -14.59 -10.25
N HIS A 58 9.10 -15.17 -9.09
CA HIS A 58 7.84 -15.85 -8.77
C HIS A 58 6.92 -14.89 -8.03
N LEU A 59 5.63 -15.00 -8.34
CA LEU A 59 4.56 -14.38 -7.58
C LEU A 59 3.78 -15.48 -6.86
N SER A 60 3.64 -15.39 -5.55
CA SER A 60 3.03 -16.42 -4.71
C SER A 60 2.01 -15.82 -3.76
N LEU A 61 1.01 -16.62 -3.40
CA LEU A 61 0.01 -16.32 -2.38
C LEU A 61 0.12 -17.34 -1.25
N ILE A 62 -0.39 -16.99 -0.09
CA ILE A 62 -0.67 -17.93 1.00
C ILE A 62 -2.19 -18.01 1.10
N GLY A 63 -2.74 -19.23 0.95
CA GLY A 63 -4.18 -19.48 0.90
C GLY A 63 -4.79 -19.22 -0.47
N ASP A 64 -6.10 -19.12 -0.51
CA ASP A 64 -6.85 -18.91 -1.74
C ASP A 64 -6.71 -17.48 -2.28
N ALA A 65 -6.83 -17.33 -3.60
CA ALA A 65 -6.70 -16.03 -4.26
C ALA A 65 -7.76 -15.03 -3.80
N GLU A 66 -8.94 -15.49 -3.42
CA GLU A 66 -10.02 -14.63 -2.89
C GLU A 66 -9.73 -14.10 -1.49
N GLU A 67 -9.06 -14.88 -0.65
CA GLU A 67 -8.78 -14.55 0.74
C GLU A 67 -7.36 -14.04 0.97
N ALA A 68 -6.48 -14.14 -0.02
CA ALA A 68 -5.09 -13.74 0.11
C ALA A 68 -4.94 -12.28 0.51
N GLU A 69 -4.18 -12.03 1.57
CA GLU A 69 -3.90 -10.68 2.10
C GLU A 69 -2.55 -10.13 1.64
N ARG A 70 -1.71 -10.96 1.05
CA ARG A 70 -0.35 -10.63 0.63
C ARG A 70 0.00 -11.32 -0.66
N LEU A 71 0.62 -10.57 -1.59
CA LEU A 71 1.23 -11.11 -2.80
C LEU A 71 2.75 -11.08 -2.62
N TYR A 72 3.35 -12.24 -2.47
CA TYR A 72 4.79 -12.38 -2.26
C TYR A 72 5.52 -12.34 -3.59
N ILE A 73 6.64 -11.60 -3.61
CA ILE A 73 7.55 -11.48 -4.75
C ILE A 73 8.86 -12.15 -4.35
N ARG A 74 9.26 -13.18 -5.08
CA ARG A 74 10.51 -13.92 -4.88
C ARG A 74 11.37 -13.82 -6.12
N PRO A 75 12.60 -13.26 -6.02
CA PRO A 75 13.56 -13.31 -7.11
C PRO A 75 13.86 -14.76 -7.52
N ASN A 76 14.04 -14.99 -8.81
CA ASN A 76 14.42 -16.29 -9.34
C ASN A 76 15.53 -16.13 -10.36
N ASN A 77 16.58 -16.95 -10.24
CA ASN A 77 17.68 -17.03 -11.20
C ASN A 77 17.49 -18.15 -12.20
N ASP A 78 16.60 -19.10 -11.93
CA ASP A 78 16.41 -20.22 -12.84
C ASP A 78 15.67 -19.73 -14.09
N GLU A 79 16.34 -19.78 -15.22
CA GLU A 79 15.73 -19.59 -16.54
C GLU A 79 14.70 -20.67 -16.88
N ALA A 80 14.47 -21.58 -15.92
CA ALA A 80 13.59 -22.71 -16.11
C ALA A 80 12.20 -22.26 -16.53
N THR A 81 11.75 -22.81 -17.61
CA THR A 81 10.48 -22.75 -18.34
C THR A 81 9.21 -22.99 -17.50
N SER A 82 9.25 -22.74 -16.21
CA SER A 82 8.08 -22.84 -15.34
C SER A 82 7.06 -21.76 -15.69
N ARG A 83 5.81 -22.17 -15.93
CA ARG A 83 4.66 -21.26 -16.15
C ARG A 83 4.43 -20.28 -15.00
N SER A 84 5.12 -20.44 -13.88
CA SER A 84 5.09 -19.56 -12.70
C SER A 84 6.13 -18.46 -12.70
N ASN A 85 7.01 -18.39 -13.71
CA ASN A 85 8.05 -17.38 -13.82
C ASN A 85 7.52 -16.13 -14.54
N PHE A 86 7.69 -14.99 -13.92
CA PHE A 86 7.35 -13.69 -14.48
C PHE A 86 8.61 -12.95 -14.89
N LEU A 87 8.64 -12.46 -16.12
CA LEU A 87 9.77 -11.70 -16.66
C LEU A 87 9.92 -10.34 -15.96
N ILE A 88 11.14 -10.00 -15.57
CA ILE A 88 11.50 -8.70 -15.03
C ILE A 88 12.12 -7.87 -16.16
N ILE A 89 11.42 -6.83 -16.57
CA ILE A 89 11.92 -5.85 -17.56
C ILE A 89 12.49 -4.67 -16.79
N LYS A 90 13.82 -4.54 -16.80
CA LYS A 90 14.53 -3.44 -16.12
C LYS A 90 14.47 -2.18 -16.97
N GLY A 91 14.50 -1.03 -16.31
CA GLY A 91 14.69 0.25 -16.97
C GLY A 91 16.07 0.35 -17.64
N ARG A 92 16.24 1.34 -18.53
CA ARG A 92 17.46 1.52 -19.34
C ARG A 92 18.76 1.60 -18.50
N ASP A 93 18.67 2.01 -17.25
CA ASP A 93 19.79 2.21 -16.32
C ASP A 93 19.98 1.03 -15.36
N ASN A 94 19.79 -0.21 -15.82
CA ASN A 94 19.94 -1.42 -15.02
C ASN A 94 19.14 -1.41 -13.69
N GLY A 95 17.93 -0.88 -13.74
CA GLY A 95 17.02 -0.81 -12.59
C GLY A 95 17.07 0.49 -11.82
N ARG A 96 18.00 1.43 -12.09
CA ARG A 96 18.01 2.75 -11.42
C ARG A 96 16.72 3.53 -11.63
N SER A 97 16.05 3.34 -12.76
CA SER A 97 14.74 3.93 -13.07
C SER A 97 13.55 3.03 -12.67
N GLY A 98 13.80 1.91 -11.98
CA GLY A 98 12.81 0.92 -11.63
C GLY A 98 12.77 -0.29 -12.57
N ALA A 99 11.83 -1.20 -12.33
CA ALA A 99 11.61 -2.38 -13.16
C ALA A 99 10.12 -2.68 -13.33
N MET A 100 9.79 -3.54 -14.26
CA MET A 100 8.43 -3.97 -14.53
C MET A 100 8.36 -5.50 -14.49
N ILE A 101 7.45 -6.04 -13.67
CA ILE A 101 7.11 -7.46 -13.71
C ILE A 101 6.03 -7.61 -14.79
N SER A 102 6.38 -8.29 -15.86
CA SER A 102 5.52 -8.46 -17.05
C SER A 102 4.69 -9.74 -16.97
N GLY A 103 3.59 -9.79 -17.73
CA GLY A 103 2.75 -10.99 -17.82
C GLY A 103 1.82 -11.23 -16.63
N THR A 104 1.64 -10.22 -15.76
CA THR A 104 0.84 -10.36 -14.52
C THR A 104 -0.68 -10.36 -14.73
N ARG A 105 -1.17 -10.31 -15.97
CA ARG A 105 -2.60 -10.25 -16.29
C ARG A 105 -3.41 -11.42 -15.70
N SER A 106 -2.85 -12.63 -15.69
CA SER A 106 -3.47 -13.81 -15.09
C SER A 106 -3.59 -13.67 -13.57
N VAL A 107 -2.53 -13.16 -12.92
CA VAL A 107 -2.51 -12.88 -11.47
C VAL A 107 -3.55 -11.82 -11.09
N LEU A 108 -3.60 -10.73 -11.88
CA LEU A 108 -4.58 -9.66 -11.68
C LEU A 108 -6.02 -10.17 -11.78
N ARG A 109 -6.29 -11.10 -12.71
CA ARG A 109 -7.63 -11.70 -12.87
C ARG A 109 -7.98 -12.69 -11.77
N ALA A 110 -6.99 -13.41 -11.27
CA ALA A 110 -7.18 -14.42 -10.23
C ALA A 110 -7.39 -13.82 -8.82
N ILE A 111 -6.97 -12.57 -8.60
CA ILE A 111 -7.01 -11.91 -7.29
C ILE A 111 -8.02 -10.76 -7.33
N PRO A 112 -9.25 -10.91 -6.80
CA PRO A 112 -10.30 -9.89 -6.86
C PRO A 112 -9.87 -8.54 -6.27
N ARG A 113 -9.03 -8.55 -5.23
CA ARG A 113 -8.51 -7.32 -4.62
C ARG A 113 -7.61 -6.51 -5.54
N LEU A 114 -6.80 -7.16 -6.36
CA LEU A 114 -6.00 -6.46 -7.37
C LEU A 114 -6.88 -5.91 -8.50
N GLN A 115 -7.95 -6.61 -8.86
CA GLN A 115 -8.93 -6.08 -9.81
C GLN A 115 -9.60 -4.81 -9.28
N ALA A 116 -10.00 -4.80 -8.00
CA ALA A 116 -10.57 -3.63 -7.36
C ALA A 116 -9.58 -2.44 -7.34
N VAL A 117 -8.29 -2.70 -7.09
CA VAL A 117 -7.26 -1.66 -7.16
C VAL A 117 -7.17 -1.04 -8.57
N LEU A 118 -7.42 -1.80 -9.64
CA LEU A 118 -7.42 -1.28 -11.01
C LEU A 118 -8.57 -0.31 -11.32
N GLN A 119 -9.64 -0.32 -10.52
CA GLN A 119 -10.75 0.63 -10.64
C GLN A 119 -10.42 1.99 -10.00
N LEU A 120 -9.37 2.05 -9.17
CA LEU A 120 -8.94 3.30 -8.53
C LEU A 120 -8.19 4.20 -9.50
N GLU A 121 -8.04 5.46 -9.17
CA GLU A 121 -7.18 6.39 -9.89
C GLU A 121 -5.72 5.90 -9.88
N ARG A 122 -4.95 6.27 -10.90
CA ARG A 122 -3.57 5.80 -11.06
C ARG A 122 -2.67 6.10 -9.86
N LYS A 123 -2.85 7.26 -9.21
CA LYS A 123 -2.12 7.65 -7.99
C LYS A 123 -2.34 6.68 -6.83
N ASP A 124 -3.55 6.11 -6.72
CA ASP A 124 -3.97 5.22 -5.63
C ASP A 124 -3.66 3.74 -5.87
N ARG A 125 -3.11 3.41 -7.05
CA ARG A 125 -2.64 2.06 -7.38
C ARG A 125 -1.23 1.76 -6.88
N LYS A 126 -0.63 2.68 -6.13
CA LYS A 126 0.68 2.50 -5.50
C LYS A 126 0.52 1.75 -4.19
N ILE A 127 1.29 0.69 -4.00
CA ILE A 127 1.27 -0.13 -2.80
C ILE A 127 2.71 -0.27 -2.30
N ILE A 128 2.96 0.14 -1.06
CA ILE A 128 4.28 0.05 -0.44
C ILE A 128 4.60 -1.42 -0.19
N LEU A 129 5.80 -1.85 -0.60
CA LEU A 129 6.30 -3.19 -0.37
C LEU A 129 6.74 -3.35 1.08
N GLN A 130 6.37 -4.46 1.69
CA GLN A 130 6.75 -4.78 3.06
C GLN A 130 7.66 -6.01 3.07
N LYS A 131 8.62 -6.04 3.99
CA LYS A 131 9.48 -7.21 4.21
C LYS A 131 8.74 -8.22 5.07
N CYS A 132 8.79 -9.48 4.69
CA CYS A 132 8.29 -10.57 5.52
C CYS A 132 9.34 -10.92 6.58
N GLU A 133 9.02 -10.80 7.87
CA GLU A 133 9.95 -11.09 8.98
C GLU A 133 10.37 -12.57 9.06
N LYS A 134 9.48 -13.45 8.63
CA LYS A 134 9.69 -14.92 8.67
C LYS A 134 10.45 -15.46 7.46
N THR A 135 10.58 -14.66 6.41
CA THR A 135 11.26 -15.05 5.16
C THR A 135 12.00 -13.83 4.60
N ASN A 136 13.00 -14.06 3.74
CA ASN A 136 13.70 -12.98 3.05
C ASN A 136 12.87 -12.37 1.89
N TYR A 137 11.58 -12.70 1.78
CA TYR A 137 10.73 -12.21 0.71
C TYR A 137 10.11 -10.86 1.07
N HIS A 138 9.80 -10.10 0.04
CA HIS A 138 8.96 -8.92 0.15
C HIS A 138 7.57 -9.26 -0.38
N PHE A 139 6.59 -8.51 0.07
CA PHE A 139 5.23 -8.70 -0.39
C PHE A 139 4.53 -7.37 -0.67
N VAL A 140 3.57 -7.43 -1.57
CA VAL A 140 2.59 -6.38 -1.81
C VAL A 140 1.42 -6.67 -0.88
N PRO A 141 1.15 -5.85 0.15
CA PRO A 141 -0.04 -6.03 0.96
C PRO A 141 -1.28 -5.77 0.10
N LEU A 142 -2.16 -6.75 0.06
CA LEU A 142 -3.42 -6.69 -0.67
C LEU A 142 -4.53 -6.07 0.19
N SER A 143 -4.33 -6.05 1.50
CA SER A 143 -5.17 -5.34 2.47
C SER A 143 -4.31 -4.72 3.55
N PRO A 144 -4.73 -3.62 4.19
CA PRO A 144 -4.07 -3.11 5.38
C PRO A 144 -4.17 -4.15 6.51
N GLY A 145 -3.04 -4.42 7.17
CA GLY A 145 -2.91 -5.48 8.17
C GLY A 145 -3.15 -5.05 9.62
N PHE A 146 -3.55 -3.80 9.87
CA PHE A 146 -3.63 -3.23 11.23
C PHE A 146 -2.31 -3.39 12.00
N GLU A 147 -1.22 -2.87 11.41
CA GLU A 147 0.17 -3.08 11.84
C GLU A 147 0.48 -2.42 13.18
N HIS A 148 -0.32 -1.44 13.60
CA HIS A 148 -0.12 -0.69 14.83
C HIS A 148 -1.22 -0.99 15.83
N SER A 149 -0.89 -0.96 17.13
CA SER A 149 -1.86 -1.03 18.22
C SER A 149 -1.57 0.03 19.27
N ILE A 150 -2.63 0.52 19.93
CA ILE A 150 -2.54 1.49 21.02
C ILE A 150 -3.71 1.30 21.97
N GLU A 151 -3.44 1.48 23.28
CA GLU A 151 -4.43 1.42 24.36
C GLU A 151 -4.72 2.80 24.96
N ASP A 152 -3.74 3.71 24.87
CA ASP A 152 -3.90 5.08 25.39
C ASP A 152 -4.37 6.04 24.29
N LEU A 153 -5.59 6.53 24.47
CA LEU A 153 -6.19 7.51 23.54
C LEU A 153 -5.45 8.86 23.49
N ALA A 154 -4.64 9.21 24.50
CA ALA A 154 -3.88 10.45 24.51
C ALA A 154 -2.74 10.45 23.49
N ASN A 155 -2.23 9.28 23.16
CA ASN A 155 -1.09 9.09 22.25
C ASN A 155 -1.48 8.69 20.84
N VAL A 156 -2.77 8.75 20.49
CA VAL A 156 -3.26 8.40 19.15
C VAL A 156 -2.78 9.44 18.12
N PRO A 157 -2.16 8.99 17.00
CA PRO A 157 -1.66 9.91 15.99
C PRO A 157 -2.77 10.56 15.16
N GLU A 158 -2.54 11.79 14.69
CA GLU A 158 -3.44 12.51 13.79
C GLU A 158 -3.21 12.13 12.32
N HIS A 159 -3.37 10.85 12.01
CA HIS A 159 -3.16 10.32 10.67
C HIS A 159 -4.45 9.86 10.00
N LYS A 160 -4.44 9.88 8.66
CA LYS A 160 -5.43 9.14 7.88
C LYS A 160 -5.23 7.66 8.11
N ALA A 161 -6.27 6.93 8.46
CA ALA A 161 -6.16 5.54 8.86
C ALA A 161 -7.40 4.71 8.56
N ILE A 162 -7.20 3.40 8.49
CA ILE A 162 -8.21 2.39 8.78
C ILE A 162 -7.94 1.89 10.18
N TYR A 163 -8.99 1.70 10.96
CA TYR A 163 -8.88 1.29 12.35
C TYR A 163 -9.91 0.23 12.74
N LYS A 164 -9.58 -0.47 13.79
CA LYS A 164 -10.42 -1.46 14.46
C LYS A 164 -10.39 -1.21 15.96
N ILE A 165 -11.54 -0.95 16.56
CA ILE A 165 -11.70 -0.79 18.00
C ILE A 165 -12.05 -2.13 18.61
N CYS A 166 -11.30 -2.53 19.66
CA CYS A 166 -11.56 -3.74 20.42
C CYS A 166 -11.83 -3.41 21.88
N TYR A 167 -12.72 -4.18 22.50
CA TYR A 167 -12.98 -4.19 23.93
C TYR A 167 -13.03 -5.64 24.43
N ASN A 168 -12.21 -5.96 25.44
CA ASN A 168 -12.07 -7.31 25.98
C ASN A 168 -11.81 -8.37 24.88
N GLY A 169 -10.95 -8.04 23.90
CA GLY A 169 -10.63 -8.92 22.78
C GLY A 169 -11.67 -8.99 21.67
N HIS A 170 -12.85 -8.40 21.82
CA HIS A 170 -13.91 -8.39 20.82
C HIS A 170 -13.93 -7.11 20.01
N VAL A 171 -14.07 -7.24 18.70
CA VAL A 171 -14.17 -6.09 17.78
C VAL A 171 -15.51 -5.39 18.02
N GLN A 172 -15.45 -4.09 18.30
CA GLN A 172 -16.60 -3.25 18.54
C GLN A 172 -16.95 -2.39 17.32
N ASN A 173 -15.92 -1.89 16.63
CA ASN A 173 -16.10 -1.04 15.46
C ASN A 173 -14.90 -1.20 14.51
N ILE A 174 -15.18 -1.13 13.21
CA ILE A 174 -14.18 -1.01 12.13
C ILE A 174 -14.53 0.25 11.36
N GLY A 175 -13.54 1.08 11.00
CA GLY A 175 -13.81 2.33 10.30
C GLY A 175 -12.60 2.88 9.56
N GLU A 176 -12.87 3.87 8.72
CA GLU A 176 -11.86 4.71 8.09
C GLU A 176 -11.96 6.15 8.60
N THR A 177 -10.89 6.90 8.49
CA THR A 177 -10.88 8.31 8.88
C THR A 177 -9.75 9.09 8.22
N ASN A 178 -9.95 10.39 8.06
CA ASN A 178 -8.89 11.33 7.69
C ASN A 178 -8.09 11.84 8.91
N ASN A 179 -8.56 11.63 10.14
CA ASN A 179 -7.85 11.97 11.39
C ASN A 179 -8.24 10.97 12.48
N LEU A 180 -7.32 10.06 12.82
CA LEU A 180 -7.57 8.96 13.74
C LEU A 180 -7.86 9.46 15.16
N ALA A 181 -7.06 10.41 15.67
CA ALA A 181 -7.22 10.93 17.02
C ALA A 181 -8.60 11.61 17.21
N ARG A 182 -9.03 12.43 16.27
CA ARG A 182 -10.34 13.06 16.30
C ARG A 182 -11.46 12.01 16.26
N ARG A 183 -11.36 11.04 15.34
CA ARG A 183 -12.40 10.01 15.15
C ARG A 183 -12.59 9.13 16.36
N LEU A 184 -11.53 8.78 17.07
CA LEU A 184 -11.62 7.96 18.28
C LEU A 184 -12.24 8.72 19.45
N LYS A 185 -12.00 10.04 19.57
CA LYS A 185 -12.71 10.89 20.52
C LYS A 185 -14.20 10.93 20.25
N GLU A 186 -14.60 11.06 18.97
CA GLU A 186 -16.01 10.99 18.55
C GLU A 186 -16.60 9.63 18.92
N LYS A 187 -15.95 8.52 18.59
CA LYS A 187 -16.41 7.17 18.94
C LYS A 187 -16.57 6.95 20.43
N LYS A 188 -15.67 7.47 21.26
CA LYS A 188 -15.78 7.45 22.71
C LYS A 188 -17.01 8.24 23.19
N ALA A 189 -17.26 9.42 22.62
CA ALA A 189 -18.43 10.23 22.92
C ALA A 189 -19.75 9.57 22.47
N GLU A 190 -19.72 8.78 21.39
CA GLU A 190 -20.84 7.94 20.92
C GLU A 190 -21.09 6.71 21.83
N GLY A 191 -20.29 6.52 22.89
CA GLY A 191 -20.45 5.40 23.82
C GLY A 191 -19.82 4.08 23.36
N VAL A 192 -18.96 4.10 22.32
CA VAL A 192 -18.23 2.89 21.90
C VAL A 192 -17.24 2.50 22.98
N PRO A 193 -17.28 1.28 23.53
CA PRO A 193 -16.29 0.82 24.49
C PRO A 193 -14.95 0.61 23.81
N ILE A 194 -13.89 1.22 24.34
CA ILE A 194 -12.54 1.21 23.76
C ILE A 194 -11.57 0.67 24.81
N HIS A 195 -10.82 -0.37 24.45
CA HIS A 195 -9.69 -0.86 25.21
C HIS A 195 -8.43 -0.84 24.36
N THR A 196 -8.43 -1.51 23.22
CA THR A 196 -7.31 -1.54 22.29
C THR A 196 -7.78 -1.09 20.91
N ILE A 197 -7.00 -0.23 20.29
CA ILE A 197 -7.22 0.23 18.91
C ILE A 197 -6.11 -0.36 18.05
N TYR A 198 -6.48 -1.05 16.99
CA TYR A 198 -5.57 -1.49 15.94
C TYR A 198 -5.78 -0.63 14.71
N TYR A 199 -4.71 -0.20 14.04
CA TYR A 199 -4.82 0.70 12.90
C TYR A 199 -3.68 0.53 11.89
N SER A 200 -3.95 0.96 10.65
CA SER A 200 -2.96 1.13 9.59
C SER A 200 -2.96 2.58 9.14
N ILE A 201 -1.77 3.18 9.06
CA ILE A 201 -1.60 4.55 8.56
C ILE A 201 -1.79 4.55 7.04
N MET A 202 -2.63 5.46 6.54
CA MET A 202 -3.00 5.55 5.12
C MET A 202 -2.92 6.98 4.58
N ASN A 203 -1.91 7.74 4.99
CA ASN A 203 -1.75 9.15 4.62
C ASN A 203 -1.69 9.37 3.10
N GLU A 204 -1.02 8.45 2.37
CA GLU A 204 -0.83 8.52 0.93
C GLU A 204 -2.02 7.96 0.12
N GLN A 205 -3.10 7.54 0.78
CA GLN A 205 -4.25 6.91 0.13
C GLN A 205 -5.41 7.89 0.00
N SER A 206 -6.16 7.77 -1.11
CA SER A 206 -7.41 8.51 -1.31
C SER A 206 -8.50 8.06 -0.33
N ASP A 207 -9.52 8.89 -0.19
CA ASP A 207 -10.71 8.58 0.60
C ASP A 207 -11.42 7.33 0.06
N ASP A 208 -11.52 7.20 -1.27
CA ASP A 208 -12.15 6.04 -1.91
C ASP A 208 -11.42 4.74 -1.59
N ARG A 209 -10.09 4.77 -1.54
CA ARG A 209 -9.31 3.59 -1.17
C ARG A 209 -9.48 3.24 0.30
N ARG A 210 -9.56 4.23 1.21
CA ARG A 210 -9.83 3.96 2.62
C ARG A 210 -11.23 3.37 2.82
N LYS A 211 -12.26 3.93 2.17
CA LYS A 211 -13.62 3.39 2.18
C LYS A 211 -13.71 1.96 1.63
N TYR A 212 -12.94 1.68 0.55
CA TYR A 212 -12.85 0.34 0.00
C TYR A 212 -12.33 -0.66 1.07
N TRP A 213 -11.24 -0.31 1.77
CA TRP A 213 -10.68 -1.17 2.80
C TRP A 213 -11.57 -1.29 4.05
N GLU A 214 -12.24 -0.23 4.44
CA GLU A 214 -13.28 -0.30 5.49
C GLU A 214 -14.35 -1.32 5.13
N THR A 215 -14.94 -1.18 3.94
CA THR A 215 -15.95 -2.12 3.44
C THR A 215 -15.44 -3.55 3.39
N TYR A 216 -14.23 -3.74 2.88
CA TYR A 216 -13.59 -5.06 2.83
C TYR A 216 -13.48 -5.70 4.23
N HIS A 217 -12.98 -4.98 5.22
CA HIS A 217 -12.82 -5.52 6.58
C HIS A 217 -14.17 -5.75 7.26
N LEU A 218 -15.17 -4.93 6.98
CA LEU A 218 -16.52 -5.12 7.49
C LEU A 218 -17.17 -6.39 6.91
N GLU A 219 -17.09 -6.61 5.59
CA GLU A 219 -17.61 -7.81 4.95
C GLU A 219 -16.86 -9.08 5.42
N LYS A 220 -15.54 -8.99 5.57
CA LYS A 220 -14.74 -10.08 6.13
C LYS A 220 -15.18 -10.43 7.55
N TYR A 221 -15.40 -9.43 8.39
CA TYR A 221 -15.90 -9.63 9.76
C TYR A 221 -17.28 -10.28 9.76
N LYS A 222 -18.22 -9.76 8.95
CA LYS A 222 -19.57 -10.30 8.81
C LYS A 222 -19.55 -11.76 8.32
N LYS A 223 -18.71 -12.09 7.34
CA LYS A 223 -18.55 -13.48 6.85
C LYS A 223 -18.12 -14.42 7.97
N ALA A 224 -17.21 -13.97 8.85
CA ALA A 224 -16.67 -14.77 9.96
C ALA A 224 -17.61 -14.89 11.16
N HIS A 225 -18.43 -13.87 11.44
CA HIS A 225 -19.22 -13.74 12.68
C HIS A 225 -20.74 -13.70 12.45
N GLY A 226 -21.22 -13.73 11.21
CA GLY A 226 -22.64 -13.66 10.84
C GLY A 226 -23.26 -12.28 10.89
N ALA A 227 -22.58 -11.29 11.50
CA ALA A 227 -23.07 -9.91 11.63
C ALA A 227 -21.91 -8.91 11.59
N TYR A 228 -22.22 -7.63 11.38
CA TYR A 228 -21.24 -6.56 11.52
C TYR A 228 -20.84 -6.33 12.99
N PRO A 229 -19.71 -5.67 13.27
CA PRO A 229 -19.37 -5.26 14.64
C PRO A 229 -20.51 -4.46 15.29
N PRO A 230 -20.71 -4.56 16.63
CA PRO A 230 -21.90 -3.99 17.29
C PRO A 230 -22.12 -2.50 17.06
N TYR A 231 -21.04 -1.73 16.89
CA TYR A 231 -21.09 -0.28 16.66
C TYR A 231 -20.86 0.12 15.19
N ASN A 232 -20.94 -0.84 14.25
CA ASN A 232 -21.07 -0.56 12.83
C ASN A 232 -22.55 -0.70 12.43
N HIS A 233 -23.33 0.33 12.69
CA HIS A 233 -24.71 0.38 12.22
C HIS A 233 -24.69 0.59 10.71
N GLN A 234 -24.96 -0.49 9.96
CA GLN A 234 -25.08 -0.55 8.49
C GLN A 234 -23.84 -0.07 7.73
N ALA A 235 -23.14 -1.00 7.10
CA ALA A 235 -22.19 -0.68 6.06
C ALA A 235 -22.92 0.08 4.94
N GLY A 236 -22.54 1.33 4.71
CA GLY A 236 -22.78 1.99 3.44
C GLY A 236 -24.07 2.80 3.25
N ARG A 237 -24.83 3.13 4.28
CA ARG A 237 -25.84 4.20 4.16
C ARG A 237 -25.34 5.49 4.85
N ARG A 238 -24.45 6.23 4.21
CA ARG A 238 -24.55 7.69 4.26
C ARG A 238 -25.74 8.05 3.37
N THR A 239 -26.87 8.38 3.97
CA THR A 239 -27.87 9.18 3.31
C THR A 239 -27.21 10.49 2.94
N ASP A 240 -27.01 10.70 1.63
CA ASP A 240 -26.74 12.02 1.10
C ASP A 240 -27.92 12.91 1.52
N ASN A 241 -27.67 13.83 2.43
CA ASN A 241 -28.47 15.01 2.70
C ASN A 241 -27.64 16.23 2.33
#